data_9e99f7adf0ca1997468fbe75aaad120c
#
_entry.id   9e99f7adf0ca1997468fbe75aaad120c
#
_cell.length_a   1.000
_cell.length_b   1.000
_cell.length_c   1.000
_cell.angle_alpha   90.00
_cell.angle_beta   90.00
_cell.angle_gamma   90.00
#
_symmetry.space_group_name_H-M   'P 1'
#
loop_
_entity.id
_entity.type
_entity.pdbx_description
1 polymer ?
#
loop_
_entity_poly.entity_id
_entity_poly.type
_entity_poly.pdbx_seq_one_letter_code
_entity_poly.pdbx_strand_id
1 'polypeptide(L)'
;LQSKGRECFLLESSNRLGGRIRTETYRQFLLDRGFQVFLTSYDQGGAFLDRSKLQLGSFSPGAYISDGKSIQFMGDPLRDFSSLLPTLGCHTASLSDKWKVWRLSMRLKQASDDQIWNATESTSIEYLKNQGFSESMIERFFRPFFGGVFLDDQLSVSSRLFEYLFKRFATGVAALPARGMEAIPKSMSQHLCRDSILLNTRVVSLDGDQVVLETGERLRAKQTVIALDQHAACDLMQDPQKPAFRSTKVYYCSALQCALKHPAIMLNSTGHGRIQHLCFPSQAQPAYAP
;
A
#
# COMPACT_ATOMS: atom_id res chain seq x y z
N LEU A 1 -22.00 0.91 -10.06
CA LEU A 1 -23.46 1.06 -10.01
C LEU A 1 -23.94 1.99 -11.12
N GLN A 2 -23.42 3.24 -11.19
CA GLN A 2 -23.82 4.20 -12.24
C GLN A 2 -23.52 3.68 -13.65
N SER A 3 -22.38 3.03 -13.89
CA SER A 3 -22.06 2.40 -15.18
C SER A 3 -23.03 1.28 -15.60
N LYS A 4 -23.85 0.80 -14.67
CA LYS A 4 -24.93 -0.18 -14.90
C LYS A 4 -26.32 0.48 -14.88
N GLY A 5 -26.39 1.82 -15.05
CA GLY A 5 -27.63 2.58 -15.06
C GLY A 5 -28.37 2.66 -13.73
N ARG A 6 -27.69 2.39 -12.60
CA ARG A 6 -28.28 2.53 -11.26
C ARG A 6 -28.00 3.91 -10.71
N GLU A 7 -29.03 4.61 -10.28
CA GLU A 7 -28.88 5.85 -9.53
C GLU A 7 -28.26 5.54 -8.17
N CYS A 8 -27.23 6.29 -7.78
CA CYS A 8 -26.61 6.19 -6.47
C CYS A 8 -25.97 7.51 -6.08
N PHE A 9 -26.03 7.81 -4.79
CA PHE A 9 -25.36 8.94 -4.17
C PHE A 9 -24.17 8.46 -3.35
N LEU A 10 -23.09 9.24 -3.38
CA LEU A 10 -21.90 9.04 -2.55
C LEU A 10 -21.85 10.14 -1.51
N LEU A 11 -21.97 9.76 -0.24
CA LEU A 11 -21.93 10.66 0.90
C LEU A 11 -20.52 10.62 1.50
N GLU A 12 -19.85 11.75 1.61
CA GLU A 12 -18.51 11.89 2.16
C GLU A 12 -18.50 12.98 3.22
N SER A 13 -18.05 12.65 4.42
CA SER A 13 -18.03 13.57 5.56
C SER A 13 -17.02 14.70 5.43
N SER A 14 -15.98 14.53 4.64
CA SER A 14 -14.95 15.54 4.42
C SER A 14 -15.24 16.39 3.17
N ASN A 15 -14.43 17.40 2.97
CA ASN A 15 -14.52 18.32 1.82
C ASN A 15 -13.92 17.74 0.52
N ARG A 16 -13.46 16.48 0.52
CA ARG A 16 -12.86 15.82 -0.65
C ARG A 16 -12.91 14.31 -0.55
N LEU A 17 -12.94 13.64 -1.70
CA LEU A 17 -12.92 12.19 -1.81
C LEU A 17 -11.52 11.62 -1.54
N GLY A 18 -11.46 10.32 -1.22
CA GLY A 18 -10.21 9.55 -1.11
C GLY A 18 -9.90 9.05 0.29
N GLY A 19 -10.61 9.51 1.32
CA GLY A 19 -10.44 9.05 2.69
C GLY A 19 -9.00 9.20 3.17
N ARG A 20 -8.30 8.09 3.42
CA ARG A 20 -6.89 8.06 3.86
C ARG A 20 -5.89 8.34 2.74
N ILE A 21 -6.29 8.26 1.47
CA ILE A 21 -5.44 8.59 0.32
C ILE A 21 -5.54 10.09 0.08
N ARG A 22 -4.60 10.83 0.64
CA ARG A 22 -4.53 12.29 0.56
C ARG A 22 -3.11 12.76 0.29
N THR A 23 -3.00 13.85 -0.48
CA THR A 23 -1.75 14.54 -0.75
C THR A 23 -1.90 15.99 -0.33
N GLU A 24 -0.99 16.48 0.48
CA GLU A 24 -0.89 17.90 0.85
C GLU A 24 0.26 18.54 0.07
N THR A 25 0.13 19.82 -0.25
CA THR A 25 1.22 20.57 -0.88
C THR A 25 1.83 21.53 0.15
N TYR A 26 3.14 21.43 0.35
CA TYR A 26 3.86 22.32 1.22
C TYR A 26 5.12 22.82 0.52
N ARG A 27 5.24 24.13 0.29
CA ARG A 27 6.39 24.76 -0.40
C ARG A 27 6.79 24.02 -1.69
N GLN A 28 5.81 23.70 -2.53
CA GLN A 28 5.92 22.96 -3.78
C GLN A 28 6.26 21.44 -3.64
N PHE A 29 6.50 20.95 -2.41
CA PHE A 29 6.59 19.51 -2.17
C PHE A 29 5.20 18.88 -2.11
N LEU A 30 5.08 17.67 -2.66
CA LEU A 30 3.90 16.82 -2.48
C LEU A 30 4.14 15.86 -1.31
N LEU A 31 3.26 15.93 -0.33
CA LEU A 31 3.33 15.14 0.91
C LEU A 31 2.09 14.26 1.03
N ASP A 32 2.24 12.97 0.76
CA ASP A 32 1.15 12.02 0.93
C ASP A 32 0.94 11.71 2.42
N ARG A 33 -0.30 11.47 2.85
CA ARG A 33 -0.59 11.05 4.22
C ARG A 33 -0.15 9.61 4.45
N GLY A 34 1.06 9.46 4.98
CA GLY A 34 1.76 8.18 5.08
C GLY A 34 2.49 7.83 3.79
N PHE A 35 3.53 7.00 3.90
CA PHE A 35 4.20 6.48 2.72
C PHE A 35 3.30 5.42 2.06
N GLN A 36 2.80 5.73 0.90
CA GLN A 36 1.94 4.88 0.09
C GLN A 36 2.52 4.73 -1.31
N VAL A 37 2.30 3.59 -1.94
CA VAL A 37 2.64 3.35 -3.34
C VAL A 37 1.47 2.70 -4.07
N PHE A 38 1.36 3.00 -5.35
CA PHE A 38 0.45 2.31 -6.23
C PHE A 38 1.17 1.12 -6.87
N LEU A 39 0.67 -0.11 -6.66
CA LEU A 39 1.19 -1.29 -7.36
C LEU A 39 0.45 -1.45 -8.69
N THR A 40 1.20 -1.40 -9.79
CA THR A 40 0.61 -1.49 -11.14
C THR A 40 -0.04 -2.83 -11.44
N SER A 41 0.19 -3.85 -10.62
CA SER A 41 -0.45 -5.17 -10.68
C SER A 41 -1.82 -5.25 -9.99
N TYR A 42 -2.34 -4.17 -9.42
CA TYR A 42 -3.71 -4.15 -8.92
C TYR A 42 -4.69 -4.11 -10.10
N ASP A 43 -5.43 -5.22 -10.31
CA ASP A 43 -6.29 -5.40 -11.47
C ASP A 43 -7.67 -4.75 -11.31
N GLN A 44 -8.23 -4.81 -10.11
CA GLN A 44 -9.62 -4.38 -9.86
C GLN A 44 -9.85 -2.86 -9.99
N GLY A 45 -8.81 -2.05 -9.76
CA GLY A 45 -8.88 -0.60 -10.00
C GLY A 45 -8.78 -0.21 -11.48
N GLY A 46 -8.28 -1.11 -12.33
CA GLY A 46 -7.91 -0.80 -13.71
C GLY A 46 -9.07 -0.41 -14.64
N ALA A 47 -10.27 -0.92 -14.40
CA ALA A 47 -11.46 -0.57 -15.18
C ALA A 47 -11.94 0.88 -14.95
N PHE A 48 -11.60 1.47 -13.79
CA PHE A 48 -12.06 2.81 -13.39
C PHE A 48 -10.91 3.81 -13.25
N LEU A 49 -9.68 3.39 -13.55
CA LEU A 49 -8.48 4.19 -13.39
C LEU A 49 -7.74 4.34 -14.71
N ASP A 50 -7.76 5.53 -15.26
CA ASP A 50 -6.95 5.88 -16.43
C ASP A 50 -5.48 6.10 -15.98
N ARG A 51 -4.69 5.04 -16.08
CA ARG A 51 -3.28 5.04 -15.64
C ARG A 51 -2.43 6.03 -16.45
N SER A 52 -2.78 6.31 -17.69
CA SER A 52 -2.03 7.23 -18.55
C SER A 52 -2.07 8.66 -18.00
N LYS A 53 -3.19 9.05 -17.38
CA LYS A 53 -3.38 10.37 -16.76
C LYS A 53 -2.63 10.54 -15.44
N LEU A 54 -2.17 9.45 -14.82
CA LEU A 54 -1.45 9.52 -13.56
C LEU A 54 0.02 9.91 -13.72
N GLN A 55 0.61 9.73 -14.91
CA GLN A 55 2.03 10.00 -15.17
C GLN A 55 2.92 9.36 -14.10
N LEU A 56 2.83 8.02 -14.00
CA LEU A 56 3.46 7.26 -12.93
C LEU A 56 4.98 7.31 -12.99
N GLY A 57 5.62 7.74 -11.91
CA GLY A 57 7.03 7.55 -11.63
C GLY A 57 7.25 6.26 -10.83
N SER A 58 8.27 5.48 -11.18
CA SER A 58 8.43 4.11 -10.70
C SER A 58 9.62 3.94 -9.76
N PHE A 59 9.44 3.12 -8.74
CA PHE A 59 10.54 2.63 -7.93
C PHE A 59 11.25 1.48 -8.62
N SER A 60 12.56 1.37 -8.37
CA SER A 60 13.34 0.19 -8.76
C SER A 60 12.87 -1.05 -7.99
N PRO A 61 12.84 -2.23 -8.64
CA PRO A 61 12.46 -3.47 -7.98
C PRO A 61 13.57 -3.95 -7.04
N GLY A 62 13.47 -3.60 -5.76
CA GLY A 62 14.44 -3.92 -4.74
C GLY A 62 14.33 -2.99 -3.53
N ALA A 63 15.24 -3.19 -2.59
CA ALA A 63 15.35 -2.37 -1.40
C ALA A 63 16.81 -2.20 -0.98
N TYR A 64 17.15 -1.07 -0.41
CA TYR A 64 18.37 -0.91 0.36
C TYR A 64 18.18 -1.52 1.75
N ILE A 65 19.18 -2.19 2.25
CA ILE A 65 19.22 -2.78 3.59
C ILE A 65 20.37 -2.12 4.35
N SER A 66 20.04 -1.45 5.45
CA SER A 66 21.01 -0.82 6.33
C SER A 66 21.14 -1.62 7.62
N ASP A 67 22.37 -2.06 7.93
CA ASP A 67 22.71 -2.70 9.19
C ASP A 67 23.31 -1.72 10.22
N GLY A 68 23.20 -0.42 9.95
CA GLY A 68 23.75 0.66 10.76
C GLY A 68 25.23 0.96 10.50
N LYS A 69 25.96 0.09 9.80
CA LYS A 69 27.36 0.27 9.42
C LYS A 69 27.55 0.37 7.90
N SER A 70 26.75 -0.38 7.17
CA SER A 70 26.77 -0.44 5.70
C SER A 70 25.37 -0.36 5.12
N ILE A 71 25.29 0.05 3.86
CA ILE A 71 24.06 0.06 3.09
C ILE A 71 24.29 -0.84 1.87
N GLN A 72 23.48 -1.88 1.74
CA GLN A 72 23.56 -2.84 0.65
C GLN A 72 22.26 -2.79 -0.17
N PHE A 73 22.33 -2.94 -1.48
CA PHE A 73 21.16 -3.01 -2.34
C PHE A 73 20.84 -4.47 -2.67
N MET A 74 19.62 -4.87 -2.41
CA MET A 74 19.07 -6.16 -2.81
C MET A 74 17.93 -5.92 -3.80
N GLY A 75 18.18 -6.19 -5.07
CA GLY A 75 17.23 -6.02 -6.16
C GLY A 75 16.65 -7.33 -6.67
N ASP A 76 15.82 -7.23 -7.70
CA ASP A 76 15.30 -8.37 -8.47
C ASP A 76 16.03 -8.43 -9.83
N PRO A 77 17.05 -9.30 -9.99
CA PRO A 77 17.82 -9.38 -11.23
C PRO A 77 17.02 -9.82 -12.45
N LEU A 78 15.88 -10.45 -12.27
CA LEU A 78 15.00 -10.86 -13.37
C LEU A 78 14.23 -9.66 -13.96
N ARG A 79 14.09 -8.59 -13.20
CA ARG A 79 13.37 -7.38 -13.60
C ARG A 79 14.32 -6.22 -13.89
N ASP A 80 15.45 -6.19 -13.21
CA ASP A 80 16.52 -5.20 -13.40
C ASP A 80 17.88 -5.91 -13.36
N PHE A 81 18.44 -6.18 -14.53
CA PHE A 81 19.70 -6.90 -14.66
C PHE A 81 20.87 -6.15 -13.99
N SER A 82 20.81 -4.84 -13.87
CA SER A 82 21.82 -4.04 -13.17
C SER A 82 21.92 -4.37 -11.67
N SER A 83 20.86 -4.95 -11.09
CA SER A 83 20.81 -5.35 -9.69
C SER A 83 21.47 -6.71 -9.40
N LEU A 84 21.94 -7.45 -10.44
CA LEU A 84 22.49 -8.80 -10.29
C LEU A 84 23.72 -8.83 -9.37
N LEU A 85 24.74 -8.01 -9.67
CA LEU A 85 25.98 -7.96 -8.87
C LEU A 85 25.73 -7.45 -7.44
N PRO A 86 25.00 -6.33 -7.22
CA PRO A 86 24.65 -5.89 -5.88
C PRO A 86 23.88 -6.95 -5.08
N THR A 87 22.93 -7.64 -5.73
CA THR A 87 22.15 -8.68 -5.07
C THR A 87 22.98 -9.89 -4.69
N LEU A 88 23.90 -10.33 -5.57
CA LEU A 88 24.81 -11.44 -5.25
C LEU A 88 25.76 -11.07 -4.10
N GLY A 89 26.26 -9.84 -4.05
CA GLY A 89 27.13 -9.33 -2.99
C GLY A 89 26.42 -9.00 -1.68
N CYS A 90 25.09 -9.03 -1.64
CA CYS A 90 24.35 -8.73 -0.43
C CYS A 90 24.48 -9.89 0.58
N HIS A 91 25.13 -9.61 1.71
CA HIS A 91 25.38 -10.61 2.79
C HIS A 91 24.17 -10.87 3.68
N THR A 92 23.10 -10.10 3.55
CA THR A 92 21.86 -10.26 4.34
C THR A 92 21.17 -11.59 4.04
N ALA A 93 21.25 -12.07 2.80
CA ALA A 93 20.61 -13.28 2.32
C ALA A 93 21.65 -14.30 1.81
N SER A 94 21.52 -15.55 2.24
CA SER A 94 22.30 -16.66 1.68
C SER A 94 21.90 -16.94 0.22
N LEU A 95 22.72 -17.64 -0.53
CA LEU A 95 22.37 -18.10 -1.89
C LEU A 95 21.12 -18.98 -1.86
N SER A 96 20.98 -19.80 -0.81
CA SER A 96 19.77 -20.61 -0.58
C SER A 96 18.52 -19.74 -0.40
N ASP A 97 18.59 -18.65 0.35
CA ASP A 97 17.45 -17.73 0.54
C ASP A 97 17.08 -17.03 -0.76
N LYS A 98 18.09 -16.58 -1.53
CA LYS A 98 17.87 -15.94 -2.85
C LYS A 98 17.16 -16.89 -3.81
N TRP A 99 17.55 -18.18 -3.83
CA TRP A 99 16.89 -19.21 -4.62
C TRP A 99 15.45 -19.46 -4.14
N LYS A 100 15.20 -19.47 -2.82
CA LYS A 100 13.85 -19.64 -2.26
C LYS A 100 12.95 -18.45 -2.61
N VAL A 101 13.46 -17.20 -2.56
CA VAL A 101 12.72 -16.02 -3.02
C VAL A 101 12.35 -16.16 -4.48
N TRP A 102 13.28 -16.57 -5.34
CA TRP A 102 13.01 -16.80 -6.74
C TRP A 102 11.93 -17.87 -6.95
N ARG A 103 12.06 -19.03 -6.27
CA ARG A 103 11.06 -20.13 -6.34
C ARG A 103 9.68 -19.66 -5.88
N LEU A 104 9.61 -18.92 -4.77
CA LEU A 104 8.38 -18.34 -4.25
C LEU A 104 7.75 -17.37 -5.27
N SER A 105 8.57 -16.50 -5.84
CA SER A 105 8.13 -15.55 -6.87
C SER A 105 7.54 -16.26 -8.08
N MET A 106 8.22 -17.28 -8.61
CA MET A 106 7.74 -18.05 -9.77
C MET A 106 6.44 -18.77 -9.47
N ARG A 107 6.31 -19.41 -8.31
CA ARG A 107 5.07 -20.07 -7.88
C ARG A 107 3.91 -19.09 -7.78
N LEU A 108 4.11 -17.94 -7.12
CA LEU A 108 3.05 -16.95 -6.91
C LEU A 108 2.66 -16.22 -8.18
N LYS A 109 3.58 -16.01 -9.13
CA LYS A 109 3.23 -15.47 -10.45
C LYS A 109 2.26 -16.35 -11.21
N GLN A 110 2.34 -17.68 -11.05
CA GLN A 110 1.47 -18.64 -11.72
C GLN A 110 0.16 -18.89 -10.94
N ALA A 111 0.14 -18.68 -9.64
CA ALA A 111 -1.06 -18.89 -8.82
C ALA A 111 -2.14 -17.84 -9.13
N SER A 112 -3.40 -18.27 -9.22
CA SER A 112 -4.53 -17.34 -9.24
C SER A 112 -4.74 -16.71 -7.86
N ASP A 113 -5.46 -15.57 -7.80
CA ASP A 113 -5.79 -14.95 -6.51
C ASP A 113 -6.70 -15.87 -5.68
N ASP A 114 -7.64 -16.58 -6.34
CA ASP A 114 -8.50 -17.55 -5.66
C ASP A 114 -7.70 -18.70 -5.03
N GLN A 115 -6.66 -19.18 -5.70
CA GLN A 115 -5.76 -20.19 -5.13
C GLN A 115 -5.05 -19.69 -3.88
N ILE A 116 -4.61 -18.42 -3.87
CA ILE A 116 -3.97 -17.79 -2.71
C ILE A 116 -4.97 -17.65 -1.56
N TRP A 117 -6.17 -17.13 -1.83
CA TRP A 117 -7.19 -16.92 -0.80
C TRP A 117 -7.81 -18.19 -0.24
N ASN A 118 -7.78 -19.29 -0.98
CA ASN A 118 -8.25 -20.60 -0.53
C ASN A 118 -7.13 -21.52 0.02
N ALA A 119 -5.87 -21.05 0.06
CA ALA A 119 -4.77 -21.81 0.65
C ALA A 119 -4.94 -21.99 2.18
N THR A 120 -4.25 -22.96 2.76
CA THR A 120 -4.21 -23.14 4.22
C THR A 120 -3.63 -21.89 4.87
N GLU A 121 -4.34 -21.37 5.86
CA GLU A 121 -3.95 -20.14 6.56
C GLU A 121 -3.00 -20.46 7.71
N SER A 122 -1.98 -19.63 7.85
CA SER A 122 -1.07 -19.54 8.99
C SER A 122 -0.67 -18.07 9.19
N THR A 123 0.15 -17.78 10.18
CA THR A 123 0.79 -16.45 10.26
C THR A 123 1.87 -16.32 9.18
N SER A 124 2.16 -15.11 8.75
CA SER A 124 3.22 -14.84 7.76
C SER A 124 4.59 -15.31 8.27
N ILE A 125 4.85 -15.18 9.58
CA ILE A 125 6.13 -15.64 10.16
C ILE A 125 6.25 -17.18 10.13
N GLU A 126 5.19 -17.91 10.48
CA GLU A 126 5.16 -19.38 10.39
C GLU A 126 5.32 -19.85 8.95
N TYR A 127 4.62 -19.19 8.03
CA TYR A 127 4.74 -19.47 6.61
C TYR A 127 6.18 -19.33 6.12
N LEU A 128 6.87 -18.23 6.42
CA LEU A 128 8.26 -18.00 6.04
C LEU A 128 9.21 -19.05 6.61
N LYS A 129 9.03 -19.43 7.88
CA LYS A 129 9.78 -20.52 8.52
C LYS A 129 9.54 -21.85 7.83
N ASN A 130 8.28 -22.19 7.50
CA ASN A 130 7.89 -23.42 6.80
C ASN A 130 8.42 -23.45 5.36
N GLN A 131 8.59 -22.29 4.70
CA GLN A 131 9.30 -22.20 3.41
C GLN A 131 10.82 -22.41 3.56
N GLY A 132 11.33 -22.52 4.79
CA GLY A 132 12.73 -22.78 5.12
C GLY A 132 13.64 -21.56 4.94
N PHE A 133 13.13 -20.34 4.97
CA PHE A 133 13.96 -19.14 4.98
C PHE A 133 14.82 -19.08 6.24
N SER A 134 16.05 -18.58 6.08
CA SER A 134 16.94 -18.40 7.24
C SER A 134 16.42 -17.30 8.16
N GLU A 135 16.74 -17.40 9.44
CA GLU A 135 16.41 -16.36 10.43
C GLU A 135 16.98 -15.00 10.02
N SER A 136 18.22 -15.00 9.48
CA SER A 136 18.83 -13.77 8.94
C SER A 136 17.98 -13.12 7.85
N MET A 137 17.46 -13.90 6.90
CA MET A 137 16.59 -13.39 5.83
C MET A 137 15.27 -12.88 6.39
N ILE A 138 14.70 -13.59 7.36
CA ILE A 138 13.44 -13.18 8.00
C ILE A 138 13.64 -11.87 8.77
N GLU A 139 14.63 -11.79 9.64
CA GLU A 139 14.83 -10.65 10.54
C GLU A 139 15.37 -9.39 9.82
N ARG A 140 16.21 -9.56 8.80
CA ARG A 140 16.89 -8.42 8.15
C ARG A 140 16.21 -7.94 6.88
N PHE A 141 15.32 -8.75 6.29
CA PHE A 141 14.60 -8.36 5.08
C PHE A 141 13.08 -8.47 5.22
N PHE A 142 12.53 -9.68 5.47
CA PHE A 142 11.09 -9.86 5.46
C PHE A 142 10.40 -9.06 6.57
N ARG A 143 10.93 -9.09 7.78
CA ARG A 143 10.37 -8.36 8.91
C ARG A 143 10.44 -6.84 8.72
N PRO A 144 11.56 -6.21 8.37
CA PRO A 144 11.57 -4.79 8.08
C PRO A 144 10.64 -4.42 6.92
N PHE A 145 10.67 -5.16 5.82
CA PHE A 145 9.87 -4.83 4.63
C PHE A 145 8.38 -5.02 4.88
N PHE A 146 7.96 -6.25 5.19
CA PHE A 146 6.54 -6.57 5.35
C PHE A 146 5.98 -6.09 6.69
N GLY A 147 6.79 -5.98 7.73
CA GLY A 147 6.39 -5.34 8.98
C GLY A 147 5.94 -3.90 8.75
N GLY A 148 6.62 -3.17 7.87
CA GLY A 148 6.19 -1.83 7.46
C GLY A 148 4.94 -1.83 6.59
N VAL A 149 4.82 -2.78 5.66
CA VAL A 149 3.63 -2.92 4.80
C VAL A 149 2.38 -3.25 5.61
N PHE A 150 2.49 -4.14 6.59
CA PHE A 150 1.38 -4.60 7.42
C PHE A 150 1.18 -3.76 8.70
N LEU A 151 2.15 -2.89 9.02
CA LEU A 151 2.26 -2.24 10.33
C LEU A 151 2.28 -3.26 11.47
N ASP A 152 3.00 -4.36 11.27
CA ASP A 152 3.05 -5.53 12.14
C ASP A 152 4.45 -6.14 12.19
N ASP A 153 5.26 -5.73 13.15
CA ASP A 153 6.63 -6.20 13.31
C ASP A 153 6.71 -7.69 13.69
N GLN A 154 5.62 -8.28 14.17
CA GLN A 154 5.58 -9.70 14.50
C GLN A 154 5.29 -10.59 13.28
N LEU A 155 4.88 -10.00 12.15
CA LEU A 155 4.40 -10.72 10.96
C LEU A 155 3.28 -11.73 11.32
N SER A 156 2.39 -11.33 12.22
CA SER A 156 1.26 -12.14 12.70
C SER A 156 0.08 -12.15 11.73
N VAL A 157 0.11 -11.29 10.70
CA VAL A 157 -0.93 -11.26 9.67
C VAL A 157 -0.98 -12.56 8.87
N SER A 158 -2.13 -12.80 8.24
CA SER A 158 -2.39 -13.98 7.42
C SER A 158 -1.33 -14.20 6.34
N SER A 159 -0.87 -15.45 6.19
CA SER A 159 0.01 -15.88 5.11
C SER A 159 -0.61 -15.67 3.72
N ARG A 160 -1.94 -15.72 3.60
CA ARG A 160 -2.66 -15.45 2.35
C ARG A 160 -2.46 -13.99 1.92
N LEU A 161 -2.56 -13.05 2.88
CA LEU A 161 -2.30 -11.63 2.60
C LEU A 161 -0.83 -11.39 2.23
N PHE A 162 0.11 -12.08 2.91
CA PHE A 162 1.53 -12.05 2.56
C PHE A 162 1.76 -12.52 1.12
N GLU A 163 1.25 -13.71 0.74
CA GLU A 163 1.39 -14.25 -0.61
C GLU A 163 0.76 -13.34 -1.67
N TYR A 164 -0.43 -12.81 -1.39
CA TYR A 164 -1.10 -11.89 -2.29
C TYR A 164 -0.26 -10.64 -2.55
N LEU A 165 0.23 -9.97 -1.50
CA LEU A 165 1.05 -8.76 -1.66
C LEU A 165 2.42 -9.07 -2.25
N PHE A 166 3.05 -10.18 -1.86
CA PHE A 166 4.29 -10.63 -2.49
C PHE A 166 4.12 -10.82 -3.99
N LYS A 167 3.04 -11.49 -4.42
CA LYS A 167 2.67 -11.62 -5.85
C LYS A 167 2.52 -10.25 -6.51
N ARG A 168 1.82 -9.30 -5.88
CA ARG A 168 1.63 -7.95 -6.43
C ARG A 168 2.95 -7.19 -6.60
N PHE A 169 3.85 -7.30 -5.63
CA PHE A 169 5.21 -6.77 -5.78
C PHE A 169 6.01 -7.48 -6.87
N ALA A 170 5.89 -8.80 -6.99
CA ALA A 170 6.64 -9.58 -7.98
C ALA A 170 6.15 -9.41 -9.42
N THR A 171 4.88 -9.05 -9.63
CA THR A 171 4.25 -8.90 -10.96
C THR A 171 4.01 -7.46 -11.39
N GLY A 172 3.99 -6.52 -10.44
CA GLY A 172 3.76 -5.10 -10.68
C GLY A 172 4.96 -4.24 -10.31
N VAL A 173 4.84 -2.96 -10.56
CA VAL A 173 5.82 -1.93 -10.19
C VAL A 173 5.21 -1.05 -9.12
N ALA A 174 5.97 -0.75 -8.07
CA ALA A 174 5.60 0.27 -7.10
C ALA A 174 5.82 1.65 -7.74
N ALA A 175 4.80 2.49 -7.74
CA ALA A 175 4.84 3.75 -8.45
C ALA A 175 4.11 4.86 -7.67
N LEU A 176 4.41 6.10 -8.04
CA LEU A 176 3.79 7.31 -7.50
C LEU A 176 3.19 8.13 -8.64
N PRO A 177 1.95 8.60 -8.54
CA PRO A 177 1.37 9.55 -9.50
C PRO A 177 2.06 10.91 -9.44
N ALA A 178 2.23 11.59 -10.58
CA ALA A 178 2.88 12.91 -10.65
C ALA A 178 2.19 14.02 -9.82
N ARG A 179 0.92 13.82 -9.46
CA ARG A 179 0.14 14.77 -8.65
C ARG A 179 -0.18 14.23 -7.25
N GLY A 180 0.67 13.32 -6.73
CA GLY A 180 0.46 12.65 -5.45
C GLY A 180 -0.57 11.53 -5.50
N MET A 181 -0.61 10.74 -4.45
CA MET A 181 -1.50 9.58 -4.36
C MET A 181 -2.99 9.96 -4.46
N GLU A 182 -3.38 11.16 -4.04
CA GLU A 182 -4.75 11.67 -4.16
C GLU A 182 -5.26 11.76 -5.62
N ALA A 183 -4.35 11.75 -6.60
CA ALA A 183 -4.73 11.70 -8.02
C ALA A 183 -5.51 10.42 -8.37
N ILE A 184 -5.31 9.33 -7.62
CA ILE A 184 -6.02 8.06 -7.84
C ILE A 184 -7.52 8.21 -7.56
N PRO A 185 -7.99 8.54 -6.33
CA PRO A 185 -9.41 8.72 -6.08
C PRO A 185 -10.03 9.86 -6.90
N LYS A 186 -9.27 10.92 -7.18
CA LYS A 186 -9.72 11.98 -8.09
C LYS A 186 -9.97 11.48 -9.51
N SER A 187 -9.10 10.64 -10.06
CA SER A 187 -9.31 10.04 -11.38
C SER A 187 -10.52 9.11 -11.40
N MET A 188 -10.67 8.27 -10.38
CA MET A 188 -11.80 7.37 -10.26
C MET A 188 -13.14 8.11 -10.16
N SER A 189 -13.18 9.23 -9.43
CA SER A 189 -14.41 10.02 -9.24
C SER A 189 -14.89 10.74 -10.53
N GLN A 190 -14.02 10.89 -11.54
CA GLN A 190 -14.41 11.46 -12.83
C GLN A 190 -15.45 10.63 -13.58
N HIS A 191 -15.60 9.35 -13.23
CA HIS A 191 -16.62 8.45 -13.78
C HIS A 191 -17.99 8.56 -13.08
N LEU A 192 -18.08 9.37 -12.02
CA LEU A 192 -19.32 9.60 -11.29
C LEU A 192 -20.02 10.88 -11.76
N CYS A 193 -21.34 10.89 -11.73
CA CYS A 193 -22.11 12.10 -11.89
C CYS A 193 -21.78 13.07 -10.75
N ARG A 194 -21.43 14.32 -11.06
CA ARG A 194 -21.05 15.32 -10.05
C ARG A 194 -22.15 15.56 -9.03
N ASP A 195 -23.39 15.61 -9.46
CA ASP A 195 -24.56 15.85 -8.59
C ASP A 195 -24.86 14.68 -7.66
N SER A 196 -24.24 13.52 -7.89
CA SER A 196 -24.35 12.35 -7.01
C SER A 196 -23.29 12.29 -5.93
N ILE A 197 -22.38 13.26 -5.87
CA ILE A 197 -21.31 13.33 -4.86
C ILE A 197 -21.64 14.43 -3.86
N LEU A 198 -21.96 14.06 -2.64
CA LEU A 198 -22.29 14.96 -1.55
C LEU A 198 -21.13 15.00 -0.55
N LEU A 199 -20.30 16.03 -0.67
CA LEU A 199 -19.19 16.30 0.27
C LEU A 199 -19.71 17.04 1.51
N ASN A 200 -18.90 17.05 2.58
CA ASN A 200 -19.27 17.61 3.88
C ASN A 200 -20.60 17.06 4.41
N THR A 201 -20.91 15.82 4.05
CA THR A 201 -22.17 15.15 4.36
C THR A 201 -21.87 13.93 5.23
N ARG A 202 -21.92 14.15 6.54
CA ARG A 202 -21.65 13.09 7.53
C ARG A 202 -22.91 12.30 7.83
N VAL A 203 -22.82 10.99 7.69
CA VAL A 203 -23.83 10.03 8.15
C VAL A 203 -23.55 9.71 9.61
N VAL A 204 -24.59 9.78 10.46
CA VAL A 204 -24.49 9.51 11.90
C VAL A 204 -25.20 8.23 12.34
N SER A 205 -26.21 7.78 11.60
CA SER A 205 -26.88 6.52 11.86
C SER A 205 -27.61 5.97 10.64
N LEU A 206 -27.98 4.70 10.73
CA LEU A 206 -28.85 4.01 9.77
C LEU A 206 -30.10 3.57 10.52
N ASP A 207 -31.28 3.85 9.94
CA ASP A 207 -32.58 3.53 10.52
C ASP A 207 -33.44 2.86 9.44
N GLY A 208 -33.41 1.54 9.37
CA GLY A 208 -34.06 0.76 8.32
C GLY A 208 -33.54 1.13 6.92
N ASP A 209 -34.45 1.66 6.08
CA ASP A 209 -34.14 2.14 4.73
C ASP A 209 -33.67 3.62 4.69
N GLN A 210 -33.48 4.25 5.86
CA GLN A 210 -33.09 5.64 5.98
C GLN A 210 -31.64 5.80 6.44
N VAL A 211 -30.95 6.74 5.82
CA VAL A 211 -29.62 7.23 6.20
C VAL A 211 -29.81 8.56 6.91
N VAL A 212 -29.40 8.68 8.15
CA VAL A 212 -29.54 9.90 8.97
C VAL A 212 -28.25 10.71 8.91
N LEU A 213 -28.37 11.97 8.50
CA LEU A 213 -27.26 12.91 8.43
C LEU A 213 -27.04 13.65 9.75
N GLU A 214 -25.85 14.18 9.97
CA GLU A 214 -25.52 15.00 11.16
C GLU A 214 -26.39 16.26 11.24
N THR A 215 -26.92 16.76 10.10
CA THR A 215 -27.88 17.87 10.03
C THR A 215 -29.28 17.51 10.54
N GLY A 216 -29.57 16.25 10.79
CA GLY A 216 -30.90 15.73 11.10
C GLY A 216 -31.71 15.34 9.86
N GLU A 217 -31.24 15.64 8.68
CA GLU A 217 -31.89 15.22 7.42
C GLU A 217 -31.87 13.68 7.31
N ARG A 218 -32.93 13.13 6.71
CA ARG A 218 -33.08 11.69 6.48
C ARG A 218 -33.21 11.42 4.99
N LEU A 219 -32.27 10.64 4.46
CA LEU A 219 -32.28 10.21 3.07
C LEU A 219 -32.76 8.76 2.98
N ARG A 220 -33.73 8.49 2.12
CA ARG A 220 -34.22 7.12 1.90
C ARG A 220 -33.44 6.45 0.77
N ALA A 221 -32.99 5.22 1.01
CA ALA A 221 -32.27 4.43 0.01
C ALA A 221 -32.77 2.97 0.02
N LYS A 222 -32.99 2.39 -1.17
CA LYS A 222 -33.33 0.97 -1.31
C LYS A 222 -32.21 0.06 -0.82
N GLN A 223 -30.97 0.48 -0.97
CA GLN A 223 -29.78 -0.22 -0.51
C GLN A 223 -28.71 0.78 -0.12
N THR A 224 -28.07 0.54 1.00
CA THR A 224 -26.92 1.33 1.50
C THR A 224 -25.66 0.47 1.47
N VAL A 225 -24.59 0.99 0.89
CA VAL A 225 -23.25 0.37 0.91
C VAL A 225 -22.38 1.16 1.87
N ILE A 226 -21.94 0.51 2.94
CA ILE A 226 -21.01 1.09 3.91
C ILE A 226 -19.58 0.90 3.37
N ALA A 227 -19.01 1.97 2.83
CA ALA A 227 -17.65 2.00 2.27
C ALA A 227 -16.69 2.80 3.19
N LEU A 228 -16.72 2.50 4.46
CA LEU A 228 -15.92 3.13 5.53
C LEU A 228 -14.77 2.21 5.95
N ASP A 229 -13.81 2.76 6.70
CA ASP A 229 -12.92 1.89 7.47
C ASP A 229 -13.69 1.14 8.56
N GLN A 230 -13.12 0.03 9.03
CA GLN A 230 -13.83 -0.88 9.93
C GLN A 230 -14.26 -0.21 11.23
N HIS A 231 -13.47 0.72 11.80
CA HIS A 231 -13.86 1.44 13.01
C HIS A 231 -15.09 2.32 12.78
N ALA A 232 -15.05 3.13 11.73
CA ALA A 232 -16.16 4.01 11.39
C ALA A 232 -17.41 3.20 11.00
N ALA A 233 -17.23 2.04 10.35
CA ALA A 233 -18.33 1.12 10.06
C ALA A 233 -18.94 0.52 11.34
N CYS A 234 -18.10 0.06 12.29
CA CYS A 234 -18.56 -0.43 13.59
C CYS A 234 -19.31 0.65 14.37
N ASP A 235 -18.80 1.90 14.37
CA ASP A 235 -19.49 3.02 15.01
C ASP A 235 -20.87 3.25 14.41
N LEU A 236 -20.95 3.30 13.07
CA LEU A 236 -22.20 3.52 12.35
C LEU A 236 -23.22 2.39 12.57
N MET A 237 -22.75 1.14 12.67
CA MET A 237 -23.58 -0.04 12.90
C MET A 237 -23.80 -0.35 14.38
N GLN A 238 -23.20 0.43 15.29
CA GLN A 238 -23.24 0.20 16.75
C GLN A 238 -22.67 -1.18 17.13
N ASP A 239 -21.70 -1.67 16.37
CA ASP A 239 -21.01 -2.94 16.64
C ASP A 239 -19.91 -2.71 17.71
N PRO A 240 -19.98 -3.39 18.87
CA PRO A 240 -18.97 -3.26 19.92
C PRO A 240 -17.63 -3.90 19.55
N GLN A 241 -17.57 -4.76 18.53
CA GLN A 241 -16.36 -5.50 18.14
C GLN A 241 -15.45 -4.65 17.24
N LYS A 242 -14.85 -3.61 17.80
CA LYS A 242 -13.88 -2.79 17.07
C LYS A 242 -12.50 -3.44 17.09
N PRO A 243 -11.89 -3.69 15.93
CA PRO A 243 -10.52 -4.18 15.86
C PRO A 243 -9.53 -3.12 16.34
N ALA A 244 -8.41 -3.53 16.89
CA ALA A 244 -7.32 -2.59 17.19
C ALA A 244 -6.72 -2.00 15.92
N PHE A 245 -6.59 -0.68 15.85
CA PHE A 245 -5.87 -0.02 14.76
C PHE A 245 -4.35 -0.09 14.98
N ARG A 246 -3.66 -0.35 13.88
CA ARG A 246 -2.23 -0.14 13.77
C ARG A 246 -1.96 1.21 13.09
N SER A 247 -0.94 1.91 13.53
CA SER A 247 -0.60 3.22 13.00
C SER A 247 0.90 3.37 12.77
N THR A 248 1.25 4.29 11.87
CA THR A 248 2.63 4.69 11.63
C THR A 248 2.72 6.21 11.66
N LYS A 249 3.93 6.72 11.94
CA LYS A 249 4.25 8.14 11.81
C LYS A 249 5.22 8.32 10.67
N VAL A 250 4.96 9.27 9.80
CA VAL A 250 5.85 9.65 8.71
C VAL A 250 6.40 11.04 8.98
N TYR A 251 7.72 11.17 8.86
CA TYR A 251 8.42 12.45 8.97
C TYR A 251 8.94 12.83 7.59
N TYR A 252 8.55 13.99 7.12
CA TYR A 252 9.05 14.57 5.87
C TYR A 252 10.22 15.48 6.17
N CYS A 253 11.33 15.23 5.49
CA CYS A 253 12.55 16.04 5.59
C CYS A 253 12.99 16.40 4.17
N SER A 254 13.38 17.66 3.97
CA SER A 254 14.03 18.08 2.72
C SER A 254 15.52 17.76 2.77
N ALA A 255 16.07 17.33 1.64
CA ALA A 255 17.49 17.10 1.46
C ALA A 255 17.94 17.75 0.14
N LEU A 256 19.11 18.35 0.14
CA LEU A 256 19.68 18.97 -1.08
C LEU A 256 20.10 17.92 -2.11
N GLN A 257 20.50 16.75 -1.65
CA GLN A 257 20.95 15.64 -2.50
C GLN A 257 20.51 14.31 -1.91
N CYS A 258 20.29 13.34 -2.79
CA CYS A 258 20.10 11.95 -2.41
C CYS A 258 21.35 11.14 -2.76
N ALA A 259 21.91 10.45 -1.77
CA ALA A 259 23.10 9.61 -1.97
C ALA A 259 22.76 8.22 -2.56
N LEU A 260 21.49 7.85 -2.65
CA LEU A 260 21.05 6.55 -3.17
C LEU A 260 21.03 6.58 -4.70
N LYS A 261 21.56 5.53 -5.31
CA LYS A 261 21.62 5.41 -6.80
C LYS A 261 20.30 5.00 -7.42
N HIS A 262 19.51 4.20 -6.71
CA HIS A 262 18.24 3.66 -7.20
C HIS A 262 17.07 4.27 -6.44
N PRO A 263 15.96 4.62 -7.10
CA PRO A 263 14.72 4.98 -6.41
C PRO A 263 14.13 3.75 -5.73
N ALA A 264 14.52 3.51 -4.49
CA ALA A 264 14.07 2.35 -3.73
C ALA A 264 13.92 2.71 -2.25
N ILE A 265 13.12 1.92 -1.55
CA ILE A 265 13.00 2.03 -0.09
C ILE A 265 14.27 1.53 0.59
N MET A 266 14.67 2.20 1.66
CA MET A 266 15.72 1.71 2.56
C MET A 266 15.07 1.14 3.82
N LEU A 267 15.50 -0.07 4.18
CA LEU A 267 15.06 -0.81 5.34
C LEU A 267 16.10 -0.71 6.45
N ASN A 268 15.67 -0.43 7.67
CA ASN A 268 16.50 -0.56 8.84
C ASN A 268 16.48 -2.03 9.32
N SER A 269 17.57 -2.74 9.12
CA SER A 269 17.71 -4.15 9.49
C SER A 269 18.43 -4.35 10.84
N THR A 270 18.66 -3.27 11.60
CA THR A 270 19.35 -3.38 12.90
C THR A 270 18.47 -3.97 14.01
N GLY A 271 17.15 -3.98 13.80
CA GLY A 271 16.17 -4.33 14.84
C GLY A 271 16.00 -3.25 15.91
N HIS A 272 16.71 -2.14 15.80
CA HIS A 272 16.71 -1.06 16.77
C HIS A 272 16.43 0.30 16.11
N GLY A 273 16.01 1.27 16.94
CA GLY A 273 15.71 2.63 16.48
C GLY A 273 14.24 2.86 16.16
N ARG A 274 13.89 4.13 16.00
CA ARG A 274 12.51 4.56 15.76
C ARG A 274 12.16 4.66 14.27
N ILE A 275 13.18 4.72 13.40
CA ILE A 275 13.00 4.84 11.95
C ILE A 275 13.16 3.43 11.37
N GLN A 276 12.10 2.90 10.81
CA GLN A 276 12.09 1.58 10.17
C GLN A 276 12.41 1.68 8.68
N HIS A 277 11.93 2.75 8.03
CA HIS A 277 12.09 2.96 6.60
C HIS A 277 12.51 4.38 6.28
N LEU A 278 13.28 4.52 5.21
CA LEU A 278 13.59 5.79 4.56
C LEU A 278 13.29 5.66 3.06
N CYS A 279 12.74 6.71 2.48
CA CYS A 279 12.45 6.75 1.05
C CYS A 279 12.64 8.18 0.53
N PHE A 280 13.04 8.29 -0.73
CA PHE A 280 13.10 9.56 -1.47
C PHE A 280 12.07 9.51 -2.61
N PRO A 281 10.82 9.95 -2.36
CA PRO A 281 9.75 9.90 -3.37
C PRO A 281 10.12 10.63 -4.67
N SER A 282 10.85 11.75 -4.57
CA SER A 282 11.28 12.54 -5.72
C SER A 282 12.28 11.82 -6.65
N GLN A 283 12.96 10.78 -6.20
CA GLN A 283 13.77 9.93 -7.10
C GLN A 283 12.90 9.06 -8.01
N ALA A 284 11.77 8.54 -7.49
CA ALA A 284 10.83 7.74 -8.27
C ALA A 284 9.92 8.63 -9.12
N GLN A 285 9.49 9.77 -8.57
CA GLN A 285 8.60 10.73 -9.21
C GLN A 285 9.11 12.16 -8.97
N PRO A 286 9.83 12.76 -9.95
CA PRO A 286 10.42 14.08 -9.78
C PRO A 286 9.44 15.18 -9.36
N ALA A 287 8.17 15.07 -9.72
CA ALA A 287 7.14 16.05 -9.34
C ALA A 287 6.86 16.16 -7.82
N TYR A 288 7.43 15.27 -7.00
CA TYR A 288 7.28 15.32 -5.53
C TYR A 288 8.15 16.39 -4.85
N ALA A 289 9.15 16.91 -5.54
CA ALA A 289 9.99 18.01 -5.04
C ALA A 289 10.13 19.09 -6.10
N PRO A 290 10.39 20.36 -5.69
CA PRO A 290 10.64 21.47 -6.61
C PRO A 290 11.95 21.32 -7.37
#